data_0277413a719b154a815f063f00813da3
#
_entry.id   0277413a719b154a815f063f00813da3
#
_cell.length_a   1.000
_cell.length_b   1.000
_cell.length_c   1.000
_cell.angle_alpha   90.00
_cell.angle_beta   90.00
_cell.angle_gamma   90.00
#
_symmetry.space_group_name_H-M   'P 1'
#
loop_
_entity.id
_entity.type
_entity.pdbx_description
1 polymer ?
#
loop_
_entity_poly.entity_id
_entity_poly.type
_entity_poly.pdbx_seq_one_letter_code
_entity_poly.pdbx_strand_id
1 'polypeptide(L)'
;MREESNLHYRFLLHIADLAPALKIADLSAERIAEGEYRVVARLQNQGYLATYVSRKALEIRRDNPILARLEIDTGEVLGGDALQNAGHILGKHSYLWRWGAGADESTKTVEWRVRAESGAEVSIEVRAAQAGRDRRTIILEG
;
A
#
# COMPACT_ATOMS: atom_id res chain seq x y z
N MET A 1 22.00 6.59 35.79
CA MET A 1 22.19 7.05 34.40
C MET A 1 22.03 5.96 33.35
N ARG A 2 22.66 4.81 33.47
CA ARG A 2 22.52 3.72 32.46
C ARG A 2 21.13 3.09 32.41
N GLU A 3 20.40 2.98 33.51
CA GLU A 3 19.07 2.40 33.55
C GLU A 3 18.01 3.33 32.91
N GLU A 4 18.09 4.63 33.18
CA GLU A 4 17.19 5.62 32.57
C GLU A 4 17.38 5.70 31.05
N SER A 5 18.62 5.70 30.58
CA SER A 5 18.92 5.67 29.14
C SER A 5 18.38 4.42 28.47
N ASN A 6 18.42 3.27 29.13
CA ASN A 6 17.90 2.01 28.62
C ASN A 6 16.37 2.02 28.55
N LEU A 7 15.70 2.66 29.52
CA LEU A 7 14.25 2.81 29.55
C LEU A 7 13.77 3.71 28.40
N HIS A 8 14.44 4.83 28.20
CA HIS A 8 14.16 5.76 27.08
C HIS A 8 14.38 5.10 25.73
N TYR A 9 15.45 4.34 25.57
CA TYR A 9 15.74 3.62 24.34
C TYR A 9 14.68 2.56 24.01
N ARG A 10 14.25 1.78 25.00
CA ARG A 10 13.17 0.79 24.87
C ARG A 10 11.84 1.45 24.52
N PHE A 11 11.53 2.59 25.12
CA PHE A 11 10.34 3.35 24.81
C PHE A 11 10.34 3.85 23.36
N LEU A 12 11.46 4.39 22.88
CA LEU A 12 11.62 4.84 21.50
C LEU A 12 11.51 3.66 20.49
N LEU A 13 12.09 2.52 20.81
CA LEU A 13 11.92 1.32 20.00
C LEU A 13 10.45 0.86 19.95
N HIS A 14 9.76 0.90 21.07
CA HIS A 14 8.35 0.55 21.14
C HIS A 14 7.48 1.50 20.30
N ILE A 15 7.76 2.80 20.34
CA ILE A 15 7.08 3.78 19.46
C ILE A 15 7.39 3.49 17.99
N ALA A 16 8.62 3.16 17.65
CA ALA A 16 8.99 2.80 16.28
C ALA A 16 8.23 1.57 15.78
N ASP A 17 7.99 0.59 16.64
CA ASP A 17 7.19 -0.61 16.32
C ASP A 17 5.71 -0.30 16.04
N LEU A 18 5.22 0.85 16.52
CA LEU A 18 3.86 1.30 16.25
C LEU A 18 3.70 1.97 14.88
N ALA A 19 4.79 2.32 14.23
CA ALA A 19 4.78 3.02 12.95
C ALA A 19 4.00 2.25 11.88
N PRO A 20 3.37 2.94 10.92
CA PRO A 20 2.72 2.28 9.81
C PRO A 20 3.75 1.52 8.96
N ALA A 21 3.36 0.39 8.41
CA ALA A 21 4.20 -0.45 7.55
C ALA A 21 3.41 -0.90 6.33
N LEU A 22 3.68 -0.28 5.20
CA LEU A 22 2.99 -0.56 3.95
C LEU A 22 3.59 -1.78 3.26
N LYS A 23 2.73 -2.75 2.92
CA LYS A 23 3.08 -3.96 2.17
C LYS A 23 2.05 -4.25 1.09
N ILE A 24 2.53 -4.83 0.00
CA ILE A 24 1.66 -5.46 -0.99
C ILE A 24 1.33 -6.85 -0.47
N ALA A 25 0.12 -7.02 0.04
CA ALA A 25 -0.32 -8.29 0.63
C ALA A 25 -0.59 -9.35 -0.44
N ASP A 26 -1.11 -8.92 -1.58
CA ASP A 26 -1.42 -9.79 -2.70
C ASP A 26 -1.31 -9.03 -4.02
N LEU A 27 -0.88 -9.73 -5.07
CA LEU A 27 -0.79 -9.21 -6.42
C LEU A 27 -1.26 -10.29 -7.39
N SER A 28 -2.28 -9.97 -8.18
CA SER A 28 -2.85 -10.89 -9.14
C SER A 28 -3.09 -10.21 -10.48
N ALA A 29 -3.09 -11.00 -11.54
CA ALA A 29 -3.45 -10.57 -12.87
C ALA A 29 -4.45 -11.55 -13.47
N GLU A 30 -5.51 -11.04 -14.06
CA GLU A 30 -6.56 -11.80 -14.70
C GLU A 30 -6.68 -11.36 -16.16
N ARG A 31 -6.70 -12.32 -17.09
CA ARG A 31 -6.98 -12.04 -18.48
C ARG A 31 -8.46 -11.73 -18.67
N ILE A 32 -8.77 -10.55 -19.16
CA ILE A 32 -10.16 -10.10 -19.40
C ILE A 32 -10.56 -10.13 -20.86
N ALA A 33 -9.59 -10.00 -21.77
CA ALA A 33 -9.79 -10.09 -23.20
C ALA A 33 -8.48 -10.53 -23.87
N GLU A 34 -8.49 -10.73 -25.17
CA GLU A 34 -7.28 -11.04 -25.90
C GLU A 34 -6.27 -9.88 -25.80
N GLY A 35 -5.10 -10.18 -25.23
CA GLY A 35 -4.05 -9.20 -24.98
C GLY A 35 -4.35 -8.18 -23.88
N GLU A 36 -5.45 -8.31 -23.16
CA GLU A 36 -5.81 -7.40 -22.06
C GLU A 36 -5.89 -8.12 -20.71
N TYR A 37 -5.28 -7.51 -19.71
CA TYR A 37 -5.23 -8.04 -18.34
C TYR A 37 -5.70 -6.99 -17.35
N ARG A 38 -6.36 -7.47 -16.30
CA ARG A 38 -6.66 -6.70 -15.09
C ARG A 38 -5.64 -7.07 -14.02
N VAL A 39 -4.85 -6.10 -13.58
CA VAL A 39 -3.87 -6.27 -12.51
C VAL A 39 -4.43 -5.67 -11.24
N VAL A 40 -4.49 -6.46 -10.19
CA VAL A 40 -5.04 -6.07 -8.89
C VAL A 40 -3.98 -6.23 -7.82
N ALA A 41 -3.69 -5.15 -7.10
CA ALA A 41 -2.81 -5.14 -5.96
C ALA A 41 -3.61 -4.85 -4.69
N ARG A 42 -3.49 -5.72 -3.70
CA ARG A 42 -4.06 -5.50 -2.37
C ARG A 42 -2.95 -4.97 -1.46
N LEU A 43 -3.11 -3.74 -1.02
CA LEU A 43 -2.18 -3.05 -0.12
C LEU A 43 -2.64 -3.25 1.32
N GLN A 44 -1.69 -3.46 2.21
CA GLN A 44 -1.97 -3.63 3.64
C GLN A 44 -1.05 -2.75 4.47
N ASN A 45 -1.61 -2.09 5.47
CA ASN A 45 -0.85 -1.49 6.54
C ASN A 45 -0.72 -2.50 7.69
N GLN A 46 0.46 -3.07 7.85
CA GLN A 46 0.77 -4.05 8.89
C GLN A 46 1.12 -3.39 10.24
N GLY A 47 1.26 -2.06 10.26
CA GLY A 47 1.57 -1.30 11.45
C GLY A 47 0.35 -1.01 12.33
N TYR A 48 0.59 -0.47 13.50
CA TYR A 48 -0.45 -0.11 14.45
C TYR A 48 -1.11 1.22 14.10
N LEU A 49 -0.33 2.20 13.67
CA LEU A 49 -0.80 3.54 13.31
C LEU A 49 -1.19 3.63 11.82
N ALA A 50 -2.07 4.59 11.51
CA ALA A 50 -2.47 4.89 10.14
C ALA A 50 -1.32 5.48 9.31
N THR A 51 -1.44 5.46 7.99
CA THR A 51 -0.43 6.01 7.08
C THR A 51 -0.40 7.54 7.03
N TYR A 52 -1.35 8.22 7.65
CA TYR A 52 -1.38 9.68 7.78
C TYR A 52 -0.92 10.13 9.17
N VAL A 53 -0.34 11.34 9.26
CA VAL A 53 0.19 11.88 10.52
C VAL A 53 -0.94 12.29 11.48
N SER A 54 -1.91 13.01 10.97
CA SER A 54 -3.01 13.54 11.76
C SER A 54 -4.26 13.76 10.91
N ARG A 55 -5.41 13.71 11.58
CA ARG A 55 -6.69 14.04 10.93
C ARG A 55 -6.68 15.47 10.37
N LYS A 56 -6.02 16.39 11.05
CA LYS A 56 -5.90 17.78 10.60
C LYS A 56 -5.16 17.90 9.27
N ALA A 57 -4.09 17.12 9.08
CA ALA A 57 -3.36 17.09 7.81
C ALA A 57 -4.27 16.66 6.64
N LEU A 58 -5.16 15.69 6.87
CA LEU A 58 -6.16 15.26 5.88
C LEU A 58 -7.14 16.40 5.53
N GLU A 59 -7.65 17.11 6.53
CA GLU A 59 -8.61 18.20 6.36
C GLU A 59 -8.05 19.33 5.50
N ILE A 60 -6.80 19.71 5.70
CA ILE A 60 -6.13 20.78 4.99
C ILE A 60 -5.40 20.33 3.72
N ARG A 61 -5.55 19.06 3.33
CA ARG A 61 -4.92 18.45 2.16
C ARG A 61 -3.40 18.62 2.10
N ARG A 62 -2.75 18.55 3.25
CA ARG A 62 -1.29 18.54 3.41
C ARG A 62 -0.77 17.16 3.83
N ASP A 63 -1.50 16.15 3.52
CA ASP A 63 -1.10 14.77 3.68
C ASP A 63 -0.28 14.29 2.46
N ASN A 64 0.54 13.27 2.68
CA ASN A 64 1.24 12.57 1.64
C ASN A 64 0.56 11.20 1.43
N PRO A 65 -0.30 11.06 0.42
CA PRO A 65 -1.01 9.82 0.19
C PRO A 65 -0.09 8.70 -0.29
N ILE A 66 -0.57 7.48 -0.19
CA ILE A 66 0.08 6.32 -0.79
C ILE A 66 0.04 6.46 -2.31
N LEU A 67 1.18 6.33 -2.95
CA LEU A 67 1.31 6.31 -4.40
C LEU A 67 1.60 4.89 -4.86
N ALA A 68 0.80 4.38 -5.78
CA ALA A 68 0.97 3.08 -6.38
C ALA A 68 1.26 3.24 -7.87
N ARG A 69 2.41 2.73 -8.32
CA ARG A 69 2.87 2.79 -9.71
C ARG A 69 2.95 1.41 -10.31
N LEU A 70 2.40 1.27 -11.49
CA LEU A 70 2.58 0.09 -12.34
C LEU A 70 3.65 0.36 -13.40
N GLU A 71 4.59 -0.55 -13.54
CA GLU A 71 5.59 -0.58 -14.60
C GLU A 71 5.44 -1.88 -15.38
N ILE A 72 5.45 -1.79 -16.69
CA ILE A 72 5.36 -2.94 -17.58
C ILE A 72 6.50 -2.89 -18.61
N ASP A 73 7.16 -4.03 -18.85
CA ASP A 73 8.29 -4.11 -19.76
C ASP A 73 7.87 -4.00 -21.24
N THR A 74 6.83 -4.73 -21.62
CA THR A 74 6.28 -4.74 -22.99
C THR A 74 4.77 -4.65 -22.96
N GLY A 75 4.25 -3.44 -23.12
CA GLY A 75 2.81 -3.20 -23.10
C GLY A 75 2.46 -1.76 -22.73
N GLU A 76 1.18 -1.53 -22.52
CA GLU A 76 0.67 -0.22 -22.15
C GLU A 76 -0.43 -0.31 -21.08
N VAL A 77 -0.58 0.74 -20.30
CA VAL A 77 -1.68 0.90 -19.34
C VAL A 77 -2.89 1.47 -20.07
N LEU A 78 -4.03 0.82 -19.92
CA LEU A 78 -5.30 1.23 -20.54
C LEU A 78 -6.18 2.00 -19.57
N GLY A 79 -6.82 3.06 -20.06
CA GLY A 79 -7.93 3.74 -19.38
C GLY A 79 -7.58 4.43 -18.07
N GLY A 80 -6.30 4.74 -17.81
CA GLY A 80 -5.89 5.44 -16.58
C GLY A 80 -4.40 5.67 -16.51
N ASP A 81 -3.97 6.23 -15.40
CA ASP A 81 -2.55 6.49 -15.16
C ASP A 81 -1.86 5.28 -14.55
N ALA A 82 -0.61 5.05 -14.94
CA ALA A 82 0.25 4.05 -14.32
C ALA A 82 0.51 4.37 -12.84
N LEU A 83 0.50 5.65 -12.49
CA LEU A 83 0.62 6.13 -11.12
C LEU A 83 -0.77 6.47 -10.56
N GLN A 84 -1.17 5.81 -9.49
CA GLN A 84 -2.45 6.05 -8.81
C GLN A 84 -2.23 6.52 -7.38
N ASN A 85 -3.09 7.45 -6.96
CA ASN A 85 -3.21 7.87 -5.58
C ASN A 85 -4.13 6.88 -4.84
N ALA A 86 -3.56 6.09 -3.94
CA ALA A 86 -4.30 5.11 -3.14
C ALA A 86 -4.83 5.69 -1.81
N GLY A 87 -4.61 6.98 -1.54
CA GLY A 87 -5.08 7.63 -0.31
C GLY A 87 -4.32 7.13 0.91
N HIS A 88 -5.05 6.78 1.96
CA HIS A 88 -4.49 6.32 3.23
C HIS A 88 -5.15 5.02 3.71
N ILE A 89 -4.40 4.27 4.51
CA ILE A 89 -4.86 3.02 5.11
C ILE A 89 -4.76 3.14 6.63
N LEU A 90 -5.82 2.75 7.32
CA LEU A 90 -5.85 2.71 8.78
C LEU A 90 -4.95 1.59 9.32
N GLY A 91 -4.41 1.79 10.51
CA GLY A 91 -3.61 0.79 11.20
C GLY A 91 -4.44 -0.09 12.15
N LYS A 92 -3.78 -1.04 12.78
CA LYS A 92 -4.42 -2.00 13.69
C LYS A 92 -5.12 -1.35 14.88
N HIS A 93 -4.67 -0.17 15.32
CA HIS A 93 -5.30 0.53 16.44
C HIS A 93 -6.77 0.90 16.17
N SER A 94 -7.15 1.07 14.92
CA SER A 94 -8.53 1.42 14.54
C SER A 94 -9.54 0.33 14.88
N TYR A 95 -9.12 -0.91 14.99
CA TYR A 95 -9.99 -2.03 15.37
C TYR A 95 -10.41 -2.00 16.84
N LEU A 96 -9.57 -1.45 17.70
CA LEU A 96 -9.82 -1.48 19.14
C LEU A 96 -10.94 -0.52 19.58
N TRP A 97 -11.24 0.48 18.76
CA TRP A 97 -12.17 1.55 19.11
C TRP A 97 -13.48 1.55 18.32
N ARG A 98 -13.57 0.71 17.29
CA ARG A 98 -14.77 0.61 16.45
C ARG A 98 -15.48 -0.72 16.66
N TRP A 99 -16.45 -0.71 17.55
CA TRP A 99 -17.37 -1.84 17.70
C TRP A 99 -18.20 -2.01 16.42
N GLY A 100 -17.99 -3.14 15.74
CA GLY A 100 -18.79 -3.51 14.56
C GLY A 100 -18.29 -2.98 13.21
N ALA A 101 -17.11 -2.38 13.15
CA ALA A 101 -16.46 -2.15 11.86
C ALA A 101 -16.09 -3.51 11.25
N GLY A 102 -16.77 -3.88 10.19
CA GLY A 102 -16.47 -5.06 9.42
C GLY A 102 -15.00 -5.05 8.97
N ALA A 103 -14.48 -6.24 8.82
CA ALA A 103 -13.10 -6.51 8.48
C ALA A 103 -12.49 -5.50 7.51
N ASP A 104 -11.29 -5.08 7.82
CA ASP A 104 -10.26 -4.77 6.87
C ASP A 104 -10.13 -3.34 6.40
N GLU A 105 -10.32 -2.37 7.29
CA GLU A 105 -9.90 -0.99 7.04
C GLU A 105 -8.36 -0.83 6.97
N SER A 106 -7.59 -1.90 7.26
CA SER A 106 -6.14 -1.96 7.12
C SER A 106 -5.68 -2.39 5.72
N THR A 107 -6.60 -2.64 4.80
CA THR A 107 -6.31 -2.99 3.42
C THR A 107 -6.99 -2.05 2.42
N LYS A 108 -6.38 -1.95 1.25
CA LYS A 108 -6.92 -1.20 0.13
C LYS A 108 -6.54 -1.87 -1.19
N THR A 109 -7.46 -1.91 -2.12
CA THR A 109 -7.22 -2.51 -3.42
C THR A 109 -7.01 -1.43 -4.47
N VAL A 110 -5.97 -1.60 -5.30
CA VAL A 110 -5.68 -0.76 -6.46
C VAL A 110 -5.69 -1.65 -7.70
N GLU A 111 -6.27 -1.14 -8.78
CA GLU A 111 -6.53 -1.90 -9.98
C GLU A 111 -6.05 -1.14 -11.23
N TRP A 112 -5.43 -1.86 -12.16
CA TRP A 112 -5.04 -1.36 -13.47
C TRP A 112 -5.53 -2.29 -14.56
N ARG A 113 -5.78 -1.72 -15.72
CA ARG A 113 -5.96 -2.48 -16.96
C ARG A 113 -4.74 -2.27 -17.84
N VAL A 114 -4.19 -3.34 -18.33
CA VAL A 114 -2.99 -3.30 -19.19
C VAL A 114 -3.24 -4.07 -20.48
N ARG A 115 -2.63 -3.62 -21.56
CA ARG A 115 -2.53 -4.37 -22.81
C ARG A 115 -1.10 -4.86 -22.95
N ALA A 116 -0.94 -6.16 -23.04
CA ALA A 116 0.36 -6.80 -23.16
C ALA A 116 0.24 -8.20 -23.76
N GLU A 117 1.37 -8.72 -24.22
CA GLU A 117 1.46 -10.12 -24.61
C GLU A 117 1.62 -11.03 -23.40
N SER A 118 1.22 -12.29 -23.54
CA SER A 118 1.48 -13.30 -22.51
C SER A 118 2.97 -13.46 -22.27
N GLY A 119 3.38 -13.50 -21.01
CA GLY A 119 4.77 -13.51 -20.60
C GLY A 119 5.37 -12.14 -20.27
N ALA A 120 4.64 -11.05 -20.48
CA ALA A 120 5.09 -9.71 -20.07
C ALA A 120 5.23 -9.62 -18.56
N GLU A 121 6.25 -8.91 -18.09
CA GLU A 121 6.53 -8.68 -16.68
C GLU A 121 5.91 -7.37 -16.23
N VAL A 122 5.14 -7.41 -15.16
CA VAL A 122 4.51 -6.25 -14.52
C VAL A 122 5.03 -6.10 -13.11
N SER A 123 5.53 -4.91 -12.78
CA SER A 123 5.96 -4.55 -11.44
C SER A 123 5.05 -3.49 -10.85
N ILE A 124 4.67 -3.68 -9.59
CA ILE A 124 3.93 -2.69 -8.80
C ILE A 124 4.84 -2.19 -7.69
N GLU A 125 5.04 -0.88 -7.62
CA GLU A 125 5.71 -0.21 -6.52
C GLU A 125 4.72 0.66 -5.77
N VAL A 126 4.69 0.52 -4.45
CA VAL A 126 3.89 1.37 -3.58
C VAL A 126 4.80 2.15 -2.64
N ARG A 127 4.49 3.41 -2.44
CA ARG A 127 5.27 4.34 -1.59
C ARG A 127 4.35 5.11 -0.67
N ALA A 128 4.75 5.21 0.58
CA ALA A 128 4.12 6.08 1.56
C ALA A 128 5.21 6.78 2.38
N ALA A 129 5.10 8.08 2.56
CA ALA A 129 6.14 8.88 3.22
C ALA A 129 6.51 8.39 4.62
N GLN A 130 5.56 7.79 5.34
CA GLN A 130 5.74 7.33 6.71
C GLN A 130 5.62 5.82 6.89
N ALA A 131 5.16 5.12 5.88
CA ALA A 131 4.96 3.67 5.93
C ALA A 131 5.95 2.90 5.05
N GLY A 132 6.90 3.60 4.42
CA GLY A 132 7.92 2.98 3.58
C GLY A 132 7.44 2.69 2.15
N ARG A 133 8.06 1.72 1.53
CA ARG A 133 7.70 1.26 0.18
C ARG A 133 7.84 -0.25 0.08
N ASP A 134 7.10 -0.81 -0.88
CA ASP A 134 7.21 -2.21 -1.25
C ASP A 134 7.09 -2.35 -2.76
N ARG A 135 7.68 -3.39 -3.31
CA ARG A 135 7.62 -3.69 -4.75
C ARG A 135 7.39 -5.19 -4.95
N ARG A 136 6.50 -5.50 -5.85
CA ARG A 136 6.29 -6.87 -6.31
C ARG A 136 6.17 -6.94 -7.82
N THR A 137 6.59 -8.06 -8.36
CA THR A 137 6.58 -8.35 -9.79
C THR A 137 5.76 -9.60 -10.06
N ILE A 138 5.00 -9.59 -11.13
CA ILE A 138 4.22 -10.72 -11.61
C ILE A 138 4.40 -10.87 -13.13
N ILE A 139 4.32 -12.09 -13.63
CA ILE A 139 4.33 -12.38 -15.05
C ILE A 139 2.90 -12.62 -15.51
N LEU A 140 2.51 -11.97 -16.60
CA LEU A 140 1.18 -12.14 -17.18
C LEU A 140 1.09 -13.48 -17.92
N GLU A 141 0.21 -14.32 -17.46
CA GLU A 141 -0.06 -15.61 -18.06
C GLU A 141 -1.42 -15.60 -18.75
N GLY A 142 -1.40 -16.04 -19.99
CA GLY A 142 -2.60 -16.06 -20.81
C GLY A 142 -3.47 -17.31 -20.65
#